data_5732bca83a044078f98ea9dd92a9426e
#
_entry.id   5732bca83a044078f98ea9dd92a9426e
#
_cell.length_a   1.000
_cell.length_b   1.000
_cell.length_c   1.000
_cell.angle_alpha   90.00
_cell.angle_beta   90.00
_cell.angle_gamma   90.00
#
_symmetry.space_group_name_H-M   'P 1'
#
loop_
_entity.id
_entity.type
_entity.pdbx_description
1 polymer ?
#
loop_
_entity_poly.entity_id
_entity_poly.type
_entity_poly.pdbx_seq_one_letter_code
_entity_poly.pdbx_strand_id
1 'polypeptide(L)'
;MALTADVRTTRYGTPGNSTQPVNRGITAAATVYRGSIATTRSGYLVAASAPQSGDIAWGIIDKYGPGYADVAPGLVGGTSNGSVTAEIQTGSFFLQNGSGADAFTAANAGATAYVINETTAGATSNGNTRPVCGEFTDMAANLAPNRPDLAGMIVVKIGQPAGSTGGPS
;
A
#
# COMPACT_ATOMS: atom_id res chain seq x y z
N MET A 1 -9.44 -10.74 2.31
CA MET A 1 -10.79 -10.28 1.90
C MET A 1 -10.57 -9.07 1.01
N ALA A 2 -11.15 -9.05 -0.18
CA ALA A 2 -11.06 -7.89 -1.07
C ALA A 2 -11.88 -6.71 -0.51
N LEU A 3 -11.37 -5.50 -0.69
CA LEU A 3 -12.10 -4.29 -0.31
C LEU A 3 -13.33 -4.10 -1.20
N THR A 4 -14.39 -3.57 -0.61
CA THR A 4 -15.63 -3.17 -1.30
C THR A 4 -15.88 -1.67 -1.19
N ALA A 5 -15.05 -0.95 -0.45
CA ALA A 5 -15.12 0.49 -0.24
C ALA A 5 -13.74 1.06 0.12
N ASP A 6 -13.61 2.36 0.02
CA ASP A 6 -12.42 3.08 0.48
C ASP A 6 -12.17 2.84 1.97
N VAL A 7 -10.91 2.77 2.34
CA VAL A 7 -10.48 2.63 3.74
C VAL A 7 -9.67 3.84 4.16
N ARG A 8 -9.73 4.15 5.45
CA ARG A 8 -8.93 5.22 6.02
C ARG A 8 -7.62 4.65 6.51
N THR A 9 -6.55 4.84 5.74
CA THR A 9 -5.20 4.51 6.17
C THR A 9 -4.51 5.73 6.75
N THR A 10 -4.07 5.65 7.99
CA THR A 10 -3.41 6.75 8.67
C THR A 10 -1.92 6.72 8.36
N ARG A 11 -1.38 7.87 7.94
CA ARG A 11 0.05 8.07 7.78
C ARG A 11 0.71 8.24 9.16
N TYR A 12 1.85 7.59 9.36
CA TYR A 12 2.74 7.82 10.50
C TYR A 12 3.80 8.87 10.14
N GLY A 13 3.93 9.92 10.95
CA GLY A 13 4.95 10.96 10.82
C GLY A 13 4.40 12.36 10.60
N THR A 14 5.28 13.35 10.75
CA THR A 14 4.95 14.78 10.61
C THR A 14 4.69 15.13 9.14
N PRO A 15 3.74 16.05 8.87
CA PRO A 15 3.49 16.61 7.53
C PRO A 15 4.63 17.54 7.11
N GLY A 16 5.79 17.03 6.83
CA GLY A 16 6.97 17.83 6.48
C GLY A 16 7.96 17.09 5.59
N ASN A 17 7.88 15.76 5.55
CA ASN A 17 8.58 14.94 4.56
C ASN A 17 7.61 14.65 3.41
N SER A 18 7.30 15.67 2.64
CA SER A 18 6.51 15.53 1.42
C SER A 18 7.35 14.84 0.35
N THR A 19 7.32 13.52 0.35
CA THR A 19 7.53 12.82 -0.91
C THR A 19 6.43 13.29 -1.85
N GLN A 20 6.82 13.82 -3.01
CA GLN A 20 5.88 14.27 -4.02
C GLN A 20 4.91 13.13 -4.33
N PRO A 21 3.61 13.39 -4.35
CA PRO A 21 2.64 12.39 -4.74
C PRO A 21 2.93 11.91 -6.16
N VAL A 22 2.81 10.62 -6.39
CA VAL A 22 3.04 10.00 -7.69
C VAL A 22 1.71 9.59 -8.29
N ASN A 23 1.40 10.13 -9.48
CA ASN A 23 0.24 9.68 -10.25
C ASN A 23 0.56 8.40 -11.01
N ARG A 24 -0.33 7.40 -10.92
CA ARG A 24 -0.23 6.14 -11.66
C ARG A 24 -1.53 5.81 -12.36
N GLY A 25 -1.40 5.33 -13.58
CA GLY A 25 -2.53 4.79 -14.34
C GLY A 25 -3.04 3.49 -13.74
N ILE A 26 -4.35 3.27 -13.79
CA ILE A 26 -5.02 2.06 -13.33
C ILE A 26 -5.16 1.09 -14.50
N THR A 27 -4.99 -0.20 -14.24
CA THR A 27 -5.26 -1.26 -15.20
C THR A 27 -6.73 -1.19 -15.63
N ALA A 28 -6.99 -1.41 -16.93
CA ALA A 28 -8.35 -1.42 -17.47
C ALA A 28 -9.28 -2.34 -16.67
N ALA A 29 -10.45 -1.83 -16.34
CA ALA A 29 -11.49 -2.50 -15.55
C ALA A 29 -11.08 -2.95 -14.11
N ALA A 30 -9.86 -2.70 -13.67
CA ALA A 30 -9.47 -2.96 -12.29
C ALA A 30 -10.10 -1.90 -11.36
N THR A 31 -10.54 -2.33 -10.18
CA THR A 31 -11.03 -1.42 -9.14
C THR A 31 -9.96 -1.23 -8.08
N VAL A 32 -9.66 0.01 -7.74
CA VAL A 32 -8.75 0.38 -6.67
C VAL A 32 -9.47 1.24 -5.64
N TYR A 33 -9.03 1.19 -4.38
CA TYR A 33 -9.68 1.87 -3.28
C TYR A 33 -8.72 2.83 -2.59
N ARG A 34 -9.20 4.00 -2.24
CA ARG A 34 -8.45 4.95 -1.43
C ARG A 34 -8.12 4.33 -0.07
N GLY A 35 -6.90 4.56 0.41
CA GLY A 35 -6.38 3.97 1.64
C GLY A 35 -5.80 2.57 1.47
N SER A 36 -5.93 1.94 0.30
CA SER A 36 -5.32 0.64 0.03
C SER A 36 -3.85 0.76 -0.36
N ILE A 37 -3.10 -0.33 -0.17
CA ILE A 37 -1.73 -0.44 -0.66
C ILE A 37 -1.76 -0.35 -2.19
N ALA A 38 -1.03 0.61 -2.74
CA ALA A 38 -0.89 0.80 -4.18
C ALA A 38 0.13 -0.20 -4.74
N THR A 39 -0.35 -1.22 -5.44
CA THR A 39 0.50 -2.17 -6.16
C THR A 39 0.38 -1.97 -7.66
N THR A 40 1.50 -2.14 -8.36
CA THR A 40 1.52 -2.09 -9.82
C THR A 40 1.96 -3.42 -10.40
N ARG A 41 1.34 -3.76 -11.53
CA ARG A 41 1.71 -4.87 -12.41
C ARG A 41 1.86 -4.32 -13.80
N SER A 42 2.99 -4.60 -14.46
CA SER A 42 3.31 -4.06 -15.78
C SER A 42 3.18 -2.52 -15.85
N GLY A 43 3.50 -1.82 -14.75
CA GLY A 43 3.48 -0.35 -14.65
C GLY A 43 2.13 0.28 -14.30
N TYR A 44 1.03 -0.49 -14.23
CA TYR A 44 -0.31 0.00 -13.93
C TYR A 44 -0.80 -0.50 -12.58
N LEU A 45 -1.60 0.33 -11.90
CA LEU A 45 -2.21 -0.03 -10.63
C LEU A 45 -3.18 -1.20 -10.80
N VAL A 46 -3.07 -2.16 -9.89
CA VAL A 46 -3.96 -3.30 -9.73
C VAL A 46 -4.49 -3.35 -8.32
N ALA A 47 -5.61 -4.03 -8.11
CA ALA A 47 -6.08 -4.30 -6.75
C ALA A 47 -5.10 -5.21 -6.00
N ALA A 48 -4.71 -4.81 -4.79
CA ALA A 48 -3.81 -5.62 -3.95
C ALA A 48 -4.52 -6.78 -3.22
N SER A 49 -5.77 -7.08 -3.59
CA SER A 49 -6.54 -8.23 -3.05
C SER A 49 -5.95 -9.59 -3.42
N ALA A 50 -5.25 -9.65 -4.55
CA ALA A 50 -4.58 -10.84 -5.04
C ALA A 50 -3.16 -10.47 -5.52
N PRO A 51 -2.26 -10.10 -4.60
CA PRO A 51 -0.91 -9.70 -4.97
C PRO A 51 -0.15 -10.88 -5.59
N GLN A 52 0.69 -10.59 -6.57
CA GLN A 52 1.49 -11.59 -7.26
C GLN A 52 2.98 -11.29 -7.13
N SER A 53 3.79 -12.32 -7.25
CA SER A 53 5.24 -12.15 -7.40
C SER A 53 5.53 -11.25 -8.61
N GLY A 54 6.40 -10.25 -8.40
CA GLY A 54 6.71 -9.26 -9.42
C GLY A 54 5.84 -8.00 -9.40
N ASP A 55 4.73 -7.96 -8.64
CA ASP A 55 4.04 -6.71 -8.35
C ASP A 55 4.96 -5.80 -7.51
N ILE A 56 4.81 -4.49 -7.66
CA ILE A 56 5.62 -3.50 -6.92
C ILE A 56 4.68 -2.66 -6.07
N ALA A 57 4.91 -2.63 -4.75
CA ALA A 57 4.21 -1.72 -3.86
C ALA A 57 4.88 -0.34 -3.87
N TRP A 58 4.09 0.72 -4.07
CA TRP A 58 4.56 2.10 -4.20
C TRP A 58 4.21 2.98 -2.99
N GLY A 59 3.18 2.67 -2.27
CA GLY A 59 2.65 3.49 -1.18
C GLY A 59 1.20 3.18 -0.92
N ILE A 60 0.44 4.20 -0.55
CA ILE A 60 -1.00 4.12 -0.31
C ILE A 60 -1.73 5.01 -1.33
N ILE A 61 -2.84 4.54 -1.88
CA ILE A 61 -3.70 5.35 -2.74
C ILE A 61 -4.35 6.44 -1.89
N ASP A 62 -4.06 7.70 -2.19
CA ASP A 62 -4.56 8.85 -1.42
C ASP A 62 -5.77 9.49 -2.08
N LYS A 63 -5.67 9.74 -3.38
CA LYS A 63 -6.73 10.41 -4.15
C LYS A 63 -6.92 9.75 -5.50
N TYR A 64 -8.12 9.94 -6.03
CA TYR A 64 -8.41 9.63 -7.42
C TYR A 64 -7.95 10.79 -8.32
N GLY A 65 -7.62 10.46 -9.57
CA GLY A 65 -7.13 11.44 -10.52
C GLY A 65 -8.17 12.51 -10.90
N PRO A 66 -7.77 13.52 -11.66
CA PRO A 66 -8.63 14.63 -12.05
C PRO A 66 -9.96 14.16 -12.68
N GLY A 67 -11.05 14.77 -12.25
CA GLY A 67 -12.39 14.47 -12.75
C GLY A 67 -13.15 13.37 -12.02
N TYR A 68 -12.52 12.72 -11.02
CA TYR A 68 -13.17 11.72 -10.19
C TYR A 68 -13.35 12.24 -8.78
N ALA A 69 -14.57 12.20 -8.29
CA ALA A 69 -14.84 12.53 -6.89
C ALA A 69 -14.28 11.43 -5.97
N ASP A 70 -13.75 11.84 -4.82
CA ASP A 70 -13.29 10.91 -3.78
C ASP A 70 -14.49 10.29 -3.06
N VAL A 71 -15.27 9.49 -3.78
CA VAL A 71 -16.47 8.82 -3.25
C VAL A 71 -16.32 7.31 -3.35
N ALA A 72 -16.76 6.63 -2.29
CA ALA A 72 -16.95 5.18 -2.33
C ALA A 72 -17.97 4.80 -3.42
N PRO A 73 -17.82 3.65 -4.06
CA PRO A 73 -17.08 2.45 -3.63
C PRO A 73 -15.79 2.18 -4.41
N GLY A 74 -14.92 3.11 -4.61
CA GLY A 74 -13.66 2.91 -5.30
C GLY A 74 -13.65 3.46 -6.73
N LEU A 75 -12.48 3.45 -7.35
CA LEU A 75 -12.26 3.94 -8.70
C LEU A 75 -11.98 2.77 -9.65
N VAL A 76 -12.80 2.66 -10.68
CA VAL A 76 -12.64 1.65 -11.73
C VAL A 76 -11.73 2.20 -12.83
N GLY A 77 -10.73 1.43 -13.22
CA GLY A 77 -9.92 1.70 -14.41
C GLY A 77 -10.80 1.76 -15.65
N GLY A 78 -10.45 2.64 -16.58
CA GLY A 78 -11.21 2.84 -17.81
C GLY A 78 -11.15 1.66 -18.77
N THR A 79 -11.46 1.90 -20.02
CA THR A 79 -11.47 0.87 -21.08
C THR A 79 -10.06 0.50 -21.56
N SER A 80 -9.06 1.30 -21.24
CA SER A 80 -7.64 1.04 -21.55
C SER A 80 -6.76 1.33 -20.34
N ASN A 81 -5.63 0.65 -20.26
CA ASN A 81 -4.65 0.85 -19.19
C ASN A 81 -4.20 2.31 -19.15
N GLY A 82 -4.24 2.90 -17.97
CA GLY A 82 -3.77 4.27 -17.73
C GLY A 82 -4.73 5.39 -18.12
N SER A 83 -5.90 5.08 -18.71
CA SER A 83 -6.90 6.11 -19.03
C SER A 83 -7.51 6.77 -17.79
N VAL A 84 -7.47 6.09 -16.66
CA VAL A 84 -7.85 6.59 -15.34
C VAL A 84 -6.63 6.51 -14.44
N THR A 85 -6.41 7.52 -13.60
CA THR A 85 -5.24 7.62 -12.72
C THR A 85 -5.64 7.77 -11.26
N ALA A 86 -4.74 7.37 -10.37
CA ALA A 86 -4.83 7.65 -8.94
C ALA A 86 -3.51 8.22 -8.43
N GLU A 87 -3.59 9.03 -7.39
CA GLU A 87 -2.46 9.61 -6.67
C GLU A 87 -2.02 8.67 -5.55
N ILE A 88 -0.72 8.41 -5.46
CA ILE A 88 -0.12 7.55 -4.47
C ILE A 88 0.75 8.39 -3.55
N GLN A 89 0.61 8.21 -2.24
CA GLN A 89 1.54 8.72 -1.25
C GLN A 89 2.52 7.64 -0.81
N THR A 90 3.80 7.99 -0.75
CA THR A 90 4.86 7.18 -0.15
C THR A 90 5.10 7.61 1.30
N GLY A 91 5.73 6.78 2.08
CA GLY A 91 6.07 7.09 3.48
C GLY A 91 5.75 5.96 4.44
N SER A 92 5.59 6.29 5.72
CA SER A 92 5.25 5.31 6.74
C SER A 92 3.76 5.34 7.05
N PHE A 93 3.14 4.16 7.08
CA PHE A 93 1.69 4.01 7.23
C PHE A 93 1.37 2.94 8.26
N PHE A 94 0.25 3.15 8.96
CA PHE A 94 -0.33 2.12 9.81
C PHE A 94 -1.08 1.11 8.94
N LEU A 95 -0.66 -0.15 8.99
CA LEU A 95 -1.28 -1.27 8.29
C LEU A 95 -1.75 -2.32 9.27
N GLN A 96 -2.68 -3.16 8.84
CA GLN A 96 -3.06 -4.35 9.58
C GLN A 96 -1.86 -5.31 9.64
N ASN A 97 -1.62 -5.90 10.80
CA ASN A 97 -0.61 -6.92 10.97
C ASN A 97 -1.12 -8.27 10.44
N GLY A 98 -0.28 -9.01 9.78
CA GLY A 98 -0.55 -10.41 9.44
C GLY A 98 -0.83 -11.25 10.69
N SER A 99 -1.23 -12.48 10.50
CA SER A 99 -1.53 -13.41 11.59
C SER A 99 -0.67 -14.68 11.52
N GLY A 100 -0.52 -15.38 12.65
CA GLY A 100 0.27 -16.62 12.70
C GLY A 100 1.72 -16.38 12.29
N ALA A 101 2.23 -17.12 11.32
CA ALA A 101 3.60 -16.98 10.81
C ALA A 101 3.85 -15.64 10.09
N ASP A 102 2.79 -14.93 9.67
CA ASP A 102 2.89 -13.63 9.03
C ASP A 102 2.88 -12.47 10.01
N ALA A 103 2.65 -12.72 11.32
CA ALA A 103 2.59 -11.66 12.30
C ALA A 103 3.97 -11.07 12.59
N PHE A 104 4.07 -9.75 12.56
CA PHE A 104 5.21 -9.02 13.10
C PHE A 104 5.09 -8.87 14.61
N THR A 105 6.23 -8.85 15.27
CA THR A 105 6.42 -8.47 16.67
C THR A 105 7.48 -7.37 16.74
N ALA A 106 7.61 -6.69 17.89
CA ALA A 106 8.63 -5.66 18.04
C ALA A 106 10.07 -6.15 17.78
N ALA A 107 10.33 -7.45 17.94
CA ALA A 107 11.63 -8.05 17.66
C ALA A 107 11.99 -8.08 16.16
N ASN A 108 11.03 -7.85 15.28
CA ASN A 108 11.21 -7.87 13.82
C ASN A 108 11.48 -6.47 13.23
N ALA A 109 11.68 -5.43 14.02
CA ALA A 109 11.94 -4.08 13.52
C ALA A 109 13.08 -4.07 12.48
N GLY A 110 12.87 -3.39 11.35
CA GLY A 110 13.77 -3.39 10.21
C GLY A 110 13.60 -4.54 9.22
N ALA A 111 12.72 -5.51 9.52
CA ALA A 111 12.48 -6.64 8.60
C ALA A 111 11.66 -6.22 7.36
N THR A 112 11.85 -6.97 6.28
CA THR A 112 11.05 -6.79 5.06
C THR A 112 9.60 -7.17 5.31
N ALA A 113 8.68 -6.28 4.93
CA ALA A 113 7.25 -6.52 4.93
C ALA A 113 6.75 -6.89 3.53
N TYR A 114 5.80 -7.80 3.47
CA TYR A 114 5.19 -8.29 2.23
C TYR A 114 3.69 -7.96 2.17
N VAL A 115 3.17 -7.68 0.99
CA VAL A 115 1.74 -7.41 0.79
C VAL A 115 0.96 -8.71 0.92
N ILE A 116 0.00 -8.74 1.86
CA ILE A 116 -0.96 -9.85 1.99
C ILE A 116 -2.25 -9.52 1.24
N ASN A 117 -2.76 -8.31 1.43
CA ASN A 117 -3.93 -7.78 0.73
C ASN A 117 -3.88 -6.23 0.76
N GLU A 118 -4.97 -5.58 0.42
CA GLU A 118 -5.06 -4.12 0.26
C GLU A 118 -4.69 -3.32 1.52
N THR A 119 -4.80 -3.89 2.71
CA THR A 119 -4.59 -3.18 3.98
C THR A 119 -3.64 -3.88 4.93
N THR A 120 -3.20 -5.09 4.58
CA THR A 120 -2.45 -5.98 5.48
C THR A 120 -1.06 -6.27 4.93
N ALA A 121 -0.07 -6.13 5.78
CA ALA A 121 1.30 -6.58 5.51
C ALA A 121 1.73 -7.69 6.47
N GLY A 122 2.64 -8.52 6.05
CA GLY A 122 3.12 -9.65 6.82
C GLY A 122 4.59 -9.93 6.67
N ALA A 123 5.12 -10.76 7.58
CA ALA A 123 6.54 -11.05 7.74
C ALA A 123 7.08 -12.07 6.71
N THR A 124 6.23 -12.80 6.00
CA THR A 124 6.66 -13.86 5.09
C THR A 124 6.30 -13.58 3.64
N SER A 125 7.20 -13.97 2.72
CA SER A 125 6.95 -13.90 1.28
C SER A 125 5.98 -14.97 0.77
N ASN A 126 5.55 -15.89 1.63
CA ASN A 126 4.72 -17.04 1.27
C ASN A 126 5.29 -17.81 0.06
N GLY A 127 6.55 -18.24 0.16
CA GLY A 127 7.22 -18.93 -0.94
C GLY A 127 7.52 -18.05 -2.16
N ASN A 128 7.80 -16.77 -1.93
CA ASN A 128 8.03 -15.74 -2.96
C ASN A 128 6.83 -15.44 -3.87
N THR A 129 5.62 -15.70 -3.39
CA THR A 129 4.39 -15.36 -4.13
C THR A 129 3.90 -13.95 -3.85
N ARG A 130 4.34 -13.33 -2.75
CA ARG A 130 3.93 -11.99 -2.32
C ARG A 130 4.97 -10.94 -2.70
N PRO A 131 4.56 -9.77 -3.19
CA PRO A 131 5.48 -8.67 -3.44
C PRO A 131 5.96 -8.04 -2.14
N VAL A 132 7.14 -7.46 -2.18
CA VAL A 132 7.65 -6.63 -1.08
C VAL A 132 6.76 -5.41 -0.92
N CYS A 133 6.27 -5.19 0.30
CA CYS A 133 5.51 -3.99 0.69
C CYS A 133 6.45 -2.84 1.06
N GLY A 134 7.47 -3.14 1.85
CA GLY A 134 8.38 -2.16 2.38
C GLY A 134 9.18 -2.69 3.58
N GLU A 135 9.52 -1.80 4.49
CA GLU A 135 10.23 -2.11 5.72
C GLU A 135 9.31 -1.96 6.93
N PHE A 136 9.21 -3.00 7.75
CA PHE A 136 8.52 -2.94 9.03
C PHE A 136 9.31 -2.06 9.99
N THR A 137 8.70 -0.98 10.48
CA THR A 137 9.36 -0.03 11.38
C THR A 137 9.20 -0.45 12.83
N ASP A 138 7.96 -0.62 13.29
CA ASP A 138 7.63 -1.05 14.66
C ASP A 138 6.12 -1.33 14.79
N MET A 139 5.72 -1.83 15.96
CA MET A 139 4.32 -1.95 16.34
C MET A 139 3.70 -0.58 16.54
N ALA A 140 2.46 -0.40 16.10
CA ALA A 140 1.75 0.87 16.27
C ALA A 140 1.60 1.27 17.74
N ALA A 141 1.44 0.29 18.63
CA ALA A 141 1.34 0.54 20.07
C ALA A 141 2.61 1.20 20.67
N ASN A 142 3.80 0.91 20.11
CA ASN A 142 5.05 1.51 20.55
C ASN A 142 5.21 2.96 20.04
N LEU A 143 4.79 3.22 18.83
CA LEU A 143 4.97 4.50 18.16
C LEU A 143 3.83 5.49 18.41
N ALA A 144 2.66 5.01 18.74
CA ALA A 144 1.46 5.80 19.00
C ALA A 144 0.69 5.25 20.22
N PRO A 145 1.28 5.26 21.44
CA PRO A 145 0.72 4.62 22.63
C PRO A 145 -0.63 5.21 23.07
N ASN A 146 -0.91 6.45 22.66
CA ASN A 146 -2.16 7.16 22.98
C ASN A 146 -3.27 6.96 21.92
N ARG A 147 -3.09 6.03 21.00
CA ARG A 147 -4.00 5.72 19.91
C ARG A 147 -4.50 4.27 20.01
N PRO A 148 -5.47 3.98 20.90
CA PRO A 148 -5.98 2.62 21.07
C PRO A 148 -6.70 2.08 19.82
N ASP A 149 -7.16 2.96 18.93
CA ASP A 149 -7.73 2.62 17.62
C ASP A 149 -6.72 1.96 16.67
N LEU A 150 -5.42 2.11 16.95
CA LEU A 150 -4.34 1.49 16.19
C LEU A 150 -3.77 0.22 16.85
N ALA A 151 -4.40 -0.25 17.92
CA ALA A 151 -3.96 -1.47 18.60
C ALA A 151 -3.92 -2.67 17.64
N GLY A 152 -2.82 -3.41 17.67
CA GLY A 152 -2.60 -4.55 16.77
C GLY A 152 -2.17 -4.19 15.35
N MET A 153 -2.10 -2.91 15.01
CA MET A 153 -1.53 -2.47 13.73
C MET A 153 0.00 -2.38 13.81
N ILE A 154 0.61 -2.31 12.65
CA ILE A 154 2.04 -2.14 12.44
C ILE A 154 2.32 -0.88 11.63
N VAL A 155 3.52 -0.34 11.77
CA VAL A 155 4.00 0.74 10.90
C VAL A 155 4.96 0.17 9.87
N VAL A 156 4.63 0.38 8.60
CA VAL A 156 5.45 -0.04 7.46
C VAL A 156 5.83 1.20 6.65
N LYS A 157 7.12 1.35 6.40
CA LYS A 157 7.65 2.35 5.48
C LYS A 157 7.55 1.80 4.06
N ILE A 158 6.62 2.34 3.28
CA ILE A 158 6.40 1.98 1.89
C ILE A 158 6.99 3.07 1.00
N GLY A 159 7.84 2.70 0.09
CA GLY A 159 8.44 3.63 -0.87
C GLY A 159 9.05 2.87 -2.01
N GLN A 160 9.42 3.61 -3.06
CA GLN A 160 10.08 3.02 -4.21
C GLN A 160 11.26 2.17 -3.74
N PRO A 161 11.35 0.89 -4.10
CA PRO A 161 12.48 0.04 -3.75
C PRO A 161 13.78 0.73 -4.18
N ALA A 162 14.77 0.81 -3.29
CA ALA A 162 16.08 1.28 -3.66
C ALA A 162 16.62 0.37 -4.78
N GLY A 163 16.74 0.91 -5.99
CA GLY A 163 17.20 0.15 -7.17
C GLY A 163 16.23 0.09 -8.34
N SER A 164 14.99 0.56 -8.23
CA SER A 164 14.11 0.70 -9.40
C SER A 164 14.45 1.98 -10.20
N THR A 165 15.67 2.12 -10.67
CA THR A 165 16.06 3.10 -11.70
C THR A 165 15.68 2.55 -13.08
N GLY A 166 14.44 2.25 -13.29
CA GLY A 166 13.88 1.84 -14.57
C GLY A 166 12.79 2.82 -14.98
N GLY A 167 13.19 4.02 -15.37
CA GLY A 167 12.34 4.82 -16.24
C GLY A 167 12.20 4.10 -17.58
N PRO A 168 11.02 4.18 -18.24
CA PRO A 168 10.91 3.66 -19.59
C PRO A 168 11.85 4.45 -20.50
N SER A 169 12.74 3.72 -21.16
CA SER A 169 13.47 4.20 -22.33
C SER A 169 12.52 4.23 -23.52
#